data_1fb957676c7c814c1d38d443c838bde8
#
_entry.id   1fb957676c7c814c1d38d443c838bde8
#
_cell.length_a   1.000
_cell.length_b   1.000
_cell.length_c   1.000
_cell.angle_alpha   90.00
_cell.angle_beta   90.00
_cell.angle_gamma   90.00
#
_symmetry.space_group_name_H-M   'P 1'
#
loop_
_entity.id
_entity.type
_entity.pdbx_description
1 polymer ?
#
loop_
_entity_poly.entity_id
_entity_poly.type
_entity_poly.pdbx_seq_one_letter_code
_entity_poly.pdbx_strand_id
1 'polypeptide(L)'
;MLELQKQVPLQNWCFESESVIRVGRSTDNDVVLTDNLVSRYHLEIRRDANSNNWQVLNHGTNGTFLNGVLIHQSPLLDNSLLQLAKGGPVLQFQIQHQIMNQNTNIISSNCTHEGNPPENLFCIHCGQPLSVATTILNYRILRALGKGGMGTTYLAWDGKRTITSKPQLLVLKQMNADMVKVAKARELFEREANTLKSLHHPGIPKYYDFFVESGKKYLAMELVHGQDLEKLVHLKGPISPQQAITWMIQTCDILDYLHSQHPPLIHRDIKPANLMVRSYDNQIVVLDFGAVKEIGTTFGTRIGAEGYCAPEQERGQPLTQSDLYAIGPTLIFLLTGENPFKFYRLQGRDFRFHIENITTITPELRKVIGEVTEPLPCDRYQTARELASALFALNH
;
A
#
# COMPACT_ATOMS: atom_id res chain seq x y z
N MET A 1 -5.29 24.20 1.47
CA MET A 1 -5.55 22.92 0.74
C MET A 1 -4.62 22.83 -0.45
N LEU A 2 -4.10 21.68 -0.75
CA LEU A 2 -3.14 21.45 -1.85
C LEU A 2 -3.75 20.45 -2.83
N GLU A 3 -3.76 20.77 -4.13
CA GLU A 3 -3.97 19.78 -5.18
C GLU A 3 -2.65 19.07 -5.46
N LEU A 4 -2.65 17.74 -5.49
CA LEU A 4 -1.46 16.94 -5.64
C LEU A 4 -1.47 16.17 -6.96
N GLN A 5 -0.39 16.30 -7.73
CA GLN A 5 -0.04 15.38 -8.80
C GLN A 5 1.35 14.79 -8.49
N LYS A 6 1.45 13.45 -8.41
CA LYS A 6 2.70 12.74 -8.08
C LYS A 6 3.40 13.25 -6.81
N GLN A 7 2.62 13.59 -5.76
CA GLN A 7 3.09 14.17 -4.50
C GLN A 7 3.73 15.57 -4.60
N VAL A 8 3.65 16.22 -5.75
CA VAL A 8 4.07 17.61 -5.90
C VAL A 8 2.81 18.48 -5.90
N PRO A 9 2.72 19.53 -5.07
CA PRO A 9 1.57 20.43 -5.09
C PRO A 9 1.52 21.16 -6.43
N LEU A 10 0.38 21.07 -7.12
CA LEU A 10 0.12 21.84 -8.36
C LEU A 10 -0.45 23.21 -8.02
N GLN A 11 -1.35 23.27 -7.06
CA GLN A 11 -2.05 24.46 -6.63
C GLN A 11 -2.30 24.43 -5.12
N ASN A 12 -2.34 25.59 -4.49
CA ASN A 12 -2.56 25.77 -3.06
C ASN A 12 -3.65 26.80 -2.81
N TRP A 13 -4.59 26.50 -1.91
CA TRP A 13 -5.62 27.42 -1.42
C TRP A 13 -5.48 27.55 0.10
N CYS A 14 -5.52 28.79 0.61
CA CYS A 14 -5.48 29.09 2.05
C CYS A 14 -6.79 29.74 2.45
N PHE A 15 -7.38 29.30 3.54
CA PHE A 15 -8.62 29.77 4.11
C PHE A 15 -8.38 30.12 5.59
N GLU A 16 -8.69 31.34 6.03
CA GLU A 16 -8.37 31.84 7.38
C GLU A 16 -9.60 31.91 8.29
N SER A 17 -10.74 32.31 7.75
CA SER A 17 -11.95 32.59 8.53
C SER A 17 -13.19 31.81 8.07
N GLU A 18 -13.08 31.07 6.99
CA GLU A 18 -14.19 30.36 6.39
C GLU A 18 -14.61 29.18 7.26
N SER A 19 -15.90 29.14 7.60
CA SER A 19 -16.50 28.00 8.31
C SER A 19 -16.97 26.90 7.35
N VAL A 20 -17.09 27.22 6.05
CA VAL A 20 -17.52 26.32 5.00
C VAL A 20 -16.67 26.57 3.77
N ILE A 21 -16.11 25.50 3.19
CA ILE A 21 -15.30 25.53 1.96
C ILE A 21 -15.96 24.56 0.98
N ARG A 22 -16.37 25.08 -0.19
CA ARG A 22 -17.00 24.31 -1.26
C ARG A 22 -15.98 23.95 -2.32
N VAL A 23 -16.03 22.70 -2.76
CA VAL A 23 -15.12 22.16 -3.77
C VAL A 23 -15.92 21.54 -4.90
N GLY A 24 -15.58 21.90 -6.12
CA GLY A 24 -16.24 21.35 -7.29
C GLY A 24 -15.78 21.97 -8.60
N ARG A 25 -16.42 21.59 -9.71
CA ARG A 25 -16.07 22.08 -11.04
C ARG A 25 -16.72 23.42 -11.40
N SER A 26 -17.76 23.83 -10.71
CA SER A 26 -18.42 25.13 -10.95
C SER A 26 -17.55 26.28 -10.43
N THR A 27 -17.55 27.40 -11.13
CA THR A 27 -16.71 28.56 -10.82
C THR A 27 -17.12 29.32 -9.57
N ASP A 28 -18.27 28.99 -9.00
CA ASP A 28 -18.80 29.55 -7.74
C ASP A 28 -18.40 28.73 -6.50
N ASN A 29 -17.57 27.70 -6.67
CA ASN A 29 -16.92 27.02 -5.54
C ASN A 29 -15.67 27.79 -5.06
N ASP A 30 -15.32 27.61 -3.80
CA ASP A 30 -14.10 28.19 -3.18
C ASP A 30 -12.83 27.51 -3.72
N VAL A 31 -12.95 26.22 -4.06
CA VAL A 31 -11.91 25.43 -4.73
C VAL A 31 -12.49 24.89 -6.05
N VAL A 32 -12.00 25.44 -7.15
CA VAL A 32 -12.45 25.06 -8.50
C VAL A 32 -11.47 24.07 -9.12
N LEU A 33 -11.99 22.88 -9.49
CA LEU A 33 -11.21 21.81 -10.12
C LEU A 33 -11.82 21.51 -11.50
N THR A 34 -11.04 21.63 -12.56
CA THR A 34 -11.53 21.52 -13.95
C THR A 34 -11.70 20.08 -14.46
N ASP A 35 -11.45 19.09 -13.63
CA ASP A 35 -11.55 17.67 -13.99
C ASP A 35 -13.00 17.24 -14.23
N ASN A 36 -13.23 16.48 -15.32
CA ASN A 36 -14.57 16.04 -15.72
C ASN A 36 -15.19 14.98 -14.77
N LEU A 37 -14.39 14.29 -13.97
CA LEU A 37 -14.86 13.36 -12.95
C LEU A 37 -15.41 14.08 -11.72
N VAL A 38 -15.09 15.37 -11.56
CA VAL A 38 -15.53 16.21 -10.45
C VAL A 38 -16.91 16.80 -10.77
N SER A 39 -17.88 16.62 -9.86
CA SER A 39 -19.22 17.23 -9.96
C SER A 39 -19.14 18.75 -9.87
N ARG A 40 -20.15 19.47 -10.39
CA ARG A 40 -20.21 20.94 -10.28
C ARG A 40 -20.06 21.41 -8.83
N TYR A 41 -20.76 20.75 -7.91
CA TYR A 41 -20.60 20.85 -6.45
C TYR A 41 -20.29 19.44 -5.97
N HIS A 42 -19.05 19.18 -5.58
CA HIS A 42 -18.59 17.80 -5.34
C HIS A 42 -18.53 17.47 -3.85
N LEU A 43 -17.92 18.34 -3.07
CA LEU A 43 -17.89 18.18 -1.62
C LEU A 43 -17.91 19.53 -0.90
N GLU A 44 -18.26 19.50 0.34
CA GLU A 44 -18.25 20.61 1.23
C GLU A 44 -17.44 20.26 2.48
N ILE A 45 -16.53 21.15 2.87
CA ILE A 45 -15.76 21.02 4.10
C ILE A 45 -16.29 22.07 5.07
N ARG A 46 -16.82 21.61 6.21
CA ARG A 46 -17.43 22.47 7.23
C ARG A 46 -16.62 22.44 8.52
N ARG A 47 -16.49 23.60 9.15
CA ARG A 47 -15.93 23.75 10.49
C ARG A 47 -17.09 23.81 11.48
N ASP A 48 -17.11 22.90 12.44
CA ASP A 48 -18.09 22.92 13.53
C ASP A 48 -17.77 24.08 14.49
N ALA A 49 -18.74 24.96 14.71
CA ALA A 49 -18.57 26.16 15.52
C ALA A 49 -18.32 25.86 17.01
N ASN A 50 -18.78 24.71 17.52
CA ASN A 50 -18.67 24.33 18.92
C ASN A 50 -17.41 23.53 19.24
N SER A 51 -17.01 22.63 18.34
CA SER A 51 -15.89 21.70 18.53
C SER A 51 -14.61 22.13 17.80
N ASN A 52 -14.69 23.13 16.94
CA ASN A 52 -13.60 23.57 16.06
C ASN A 52 -13.05 22.47 15.12
N ASN A 53 -13.77 21.38 14.98
CA ASN A 53 -13.40 20.24 14.14
C ASN A 53 -13.91 20.44 12.70
N TRP A 54 -13.15 19.93 11.74
CA TRP A 54 -13.53 19.95 10.35
C TRP A 54 -14.24 18.64 9.96
N GLN A 55 -15.26 18.76 9.11
CA GLN A 55 -15.97 17.64 8.53
C GLN A 55 -16.04 17.81 7.00
N VAL A 56 -16.02 16.70 6.30
CA VAL A 56 -16.24 16.65 4.85
C VAL A 56 -17.57 15.96 4.55
N LEU A 57 -18.36 16.57 3.66
CA LEU A 57 -19.63 16.04 3.15
C LEU A 57 -19.49 15.84 1.64
N ASN A 58 -19.80 14.65 1.16
CA ASN A 58 -19.85 14.37 -0.27
C ASN A 58 -21.20 14.74 -0.86
N HIS A 59 -21.19 15.47 -1.97
CA HIS A 59 -22.35 15.76 -2.83
C HIS A 59 -22.14 15.25 -4.27
N GLY A 60 -20.92 14.77 -4.56
CA GLY A 60 -20.55 14.29 -5.88
C GLY A 60 -21.15 12.93 -6.22
N THR A 61 -21.68 12.77 -7.42
CA THR A 61 -22.25 11.52 -7.92
C THR A 61 -21.20 10.41 -8.07
N ASN A 62 -19.94 10.78 -8.31
CA ASN A 62 -18.82 9.85 -8.48
C ASN A 62 -18.13 9.50 -7.16
N GLY A 63 -18.67 10.01 -6.02
CA GLY A 63 -18.18 9.76 -4.67
C GLY A 63 -16.91 10.52 -4.30
N THR A 64 -16.68 10.66 -3.00
CA THR A 64 -15.44 11.20 -2.41
C THR A 64 -14.78 10.12 -1.58
N PHE A 65 -13.47 9.99 -1.73
CA PHE A 65 -12.67 9.03 -0.97
C PHE A 65 -11.76 9.78 0.00
N LEU A 66 -11.95 9.53 1.28
CA LEU A 66 -11.07 10.05 2.34
C LEU A 66 -10.02 8.99 2.67
N ASN A 67 -8.75 9.30 2.43
CA ASN A 67 -7.64 8.37 2.62
C ASN A 67 -7.89 7.00 1.95
N GLY A 68 -8.50 7.02 0.74
CA GLY A 68 -8.83 5.82 -0.04
C GLY A 68 -10.14 5.12 0.33
N VAL A 69 -10.88 5.58 1.34
CA VAL A 69 -12.17 5.03 1.76
C VAL A 69 -13.31 5.90 1.23
N LEU A 70 -14.29 5.30 0.53
CA LEU A 70 -15.48 6.01 0.07
C LEU A 70 -16.28 6.52 1.26
N ILE A 71 -16.64 7.82 1.23
CA ILE A 71 -17.38 8.47 2.30
C ILE A 71 -18.62 9.21 1.78
N HIS A 72 -19.63 9.33 2.63
CA HIS A 72 -20.73 10.29 2.47
C HIS A 72 -20.50 11.52 3.36
N GLN A 73 -20.12 11.27 4.61
CA GLN A 73 -19.72 12.28 5.58
C GLN A 73 -18.63 11.70 6.48
N SER A 74 -17.62 12.49 6.83
CA SER A 74 -16.55 12.06 7.72
C SER A 74 -15.89 13.26 8.41
N PRO A 75 -15.35 13.10 9.63
CA PRO A 75 -14.39 14.05 10.18
C PRO A 75 -13.19 14.19 9.24
N LEU A 76 -12.70 15.41 9.12
CA LEU A 76 -11.56 15.74 8.30
C LEU A 76 -10.39 16.14 9.20
N LEU A 77 -9.36 15.33 9.20
CA LEU A 77 -8.17 15.52 10.02
C LEU A 77 -7.07 16.22 9.23
N ASP A 78 -6.12 16.82 9.95
CA ASP A 78 -4.94 17.39 9.33
C ASP A 78 -4.20 16.35 8.46
N ASN A 79 -3.70 16.78 7.29
CA ASN A 79 -3.06 15.95 6.26
C ASN A 79 -3.94 14.83 5.65
N SER A 80 -5.24 14.89 5.82
CA SER A 80 -6.18 14.00 5.13
C SER A 80 -6.10 14.18 3.62
N LEU A 81 -6.18 13.05 2.88
CA LEU A 81 -6.25 13.03 1.44
C LEU A 81 -7.69 12.82 0.98
N LEU A 82 -8.21 13.76 0.22
CA LEU A 82 -9.54 13.74 -0.38
C LEU A 82 -9.40 13.49 -1.87
N GLN A 83 -9.78 12.32 -2.34
CA GLN A 83 -9.87 12.03 -3.77
C GLN A 83 -11.30 12.24 -4.25
N LEU A 84 -11.48 13.12 -5.22
CA LEU A 84 -12.78 13.45 -5.80
C LEU A 84 -13.04 12.55 -7.01
N ALA A 85 -13.90 11.57 -6.84
CA ALA A 85 -14.14 10.47 -7.77
C ALA A 85 -12.98 9.44 -7.85
N LYS A 86 -13.30 8.23 -8.28
CA LYS A 86 -12.30 7.19 -8.51
C LYS A 86 -11.42 7.56 -9.72
N GLY A 87 -10.12 7.74 -9.48
CA GLY A 87 -9.17 8.21 -10.50
C GLY A 87 -9.20 9.72 -10.76
N GLY A 88 -9.98 10.48 -9.99
CA GLY A 88 -10.02 11.94 -10.05
C GLY A 88 -8.93 12.62 -9.20
N PRO A 89 -8.95 13.96 -9.16
CA PRO A 89 -7.93 14.74 -8.46
C PRO A 89 -7.91 14.45 -6.95
N VAL A 90 -6.71 14.61 -6.37
CA VAL A 90 -6.48 14.40 -4.94
C VAL A 90 -6.12 15.74 -4.30
N LEU A 91 -6.87 16.09 -3.26
CA LEU A 91 -6.61 17.25 -2.41
C LEU A 91 -6.02 16.80 -1.08
N GLN A 92 -4.98 17.48 -0.63
CA GLN A 92 -4.50 17.32 0.74
C GLN A 92 -5.05 18.46 1.60
N PHE A 93 -5.78 18.10 2.64
CA PHE A 93 -6.27 19.04 3.63
C PHE A 93 -5.21 19.23 4.73
N GLN A 94 -4.83 20.49 5.01
CA GLN A 94 -3.85 20.83 6.06
C GLN A 94 -4.39 21.94 6.95
N ILE A 95 -4.18 21.80 8.25
CA ILE A 95 -4.52 22.83 9.26
C ILE A 95 -3.22 23.56 9.62
N GLN A 96 -3.13 24.86 9.30
CA GLN A 96 -2.02 25.69 9.74
C GLN A 96 -2.30 26.19 11.18
N HIS A 97 -1.54 25.67 12.13
CA HIS A 97 -1.58 26.17 13.50
C HIS A 97 -0.66 27.39 13.63
N GLN A 98 -1.22 28.57 13.91
CA GLN A 98 -0.43 29.65 14.51
C GLN A 98 0.05 29.16 15.88
N ILE A 99 1.37 29.22 16.09
CA ILE A 99 1.99 28.83 17.37
C ILE A 99 1.58 29.85 18.44
N MET A 100 0.48 29.58 19.11
CA MET A 100 0.21 30.13 20.43
C MET A 100 0.38 29.00 21.45
N ASN A 101 1.47 29.09 22.22
CA ASN A 101 1.66 28.30 23.41
C ASN A 101 0.47 28.43 24.34
N GLN A 102 -0.37 27.43 24.44
CA GLN A 102 -1.12 27.14 25.67
C GLN A 102 -1.50 25.67 25.72
N ASN A 103 -1.00 24.99 26.74
CA ASN A 103 -1.44 23.67 27.18
C ASN A 103 -2.95 23.69 27.42
N THR A 104 -3.70 22.89 26.66
CA THR A 104 -4.96 22.33 27.17
C THR A 104 -5.27 21.03 26.46
N ASN A 105 -5.00 19.92 27.15
CA ASN A 105 -5.69 18.65 26.90
C ASN A 105 -7.18 18.87 27.22
N ILE A 106 -8.01 19.11 26.23
CA ILE A 106 -9.45 18.94 26.36
C ILE A 106 -9.87 17.77 25.47
N ILE A 107 -9.73 16.57 25.99
CA ILE A 107 -10.53 15.44 25.58
C ILE A 107 -11.95 15.79 26.03
N SER A 108 -12.85 16.07 25.09
CA SER A 108 -14.28 16.22 25.41
C SER A 108 -14.79 14.87 25.93
N SER A 109 -14.86 14.74 27.26
CA SER A 109 -15.26 13.53 27.97
C SER A 109 -16.76 13.18 27.86
N ASN A 110 -17.53 13.88 27.05
CA ASN A 110 -19.00 13.76 27.04
C ASN A 110 -19.63 13.52 25.67
N CYS A 111 -18.91 12.98 24.69
CA CYS A 111 -19.56 12.58 23.44
C CYS A 111 -20.27 11.22 23.62
N THR A 112 -21.60 11.19 23.45
CA THR A 112 -22.41 9.96 23.54
C THR A 112 -22.21 9.01 22.37
N HIS A 113 -21.51 9.47 21.31
CA HIS A 113 -21.33 8.76 20.04
C HIS A 113 -22.63 8.38 19.31
N GLU A 114 -23.76 9.00 19.66
CA GLU A 114 -25.04 8.78 19.03
C GLU A 114 -25.11 9.37 17.60
N GLY A 115 -25.99 8.84 16.74
CA GLY A 115 -26.23 9.36 15.40
C GLY A 115 -25.13 9.01 14.37
N ASN A 116 -24.21 8.10 14.70
CA ASN A 116 -23.20 7.64 13.76
C ASN A 116 -23.76 6.53 12.83
N PRO A 117 -23.47 6.55 11.52
CA PRO A 117 -23.72 5.41 10.64
C PRO A 117 -23.04 4.14 11.16
N PRO A 118 -23.69 2.96 11.06
CA PRO A 118 -23.14 1.70 11.60
C PRO A 118 -21.78 1.30 11.03
N GLU A 119 -21.50 1.69 9.78
CA GLU A 119 -20.26 1.41 9.07
C GLU A 119 -19.10 2.34 9.42
N ASN A 120 -19.34 3.42 10.15
CA ASN A 120 -18.30 4.35 10.52
C ASN A 120 -17.34 3.74 11.55
N LEU A 121 -16.05 3.93 11.32
CA LEU A 121 -15.00 3.57 12.28
C LEU A 121 -14.80 4.66 13.34
N PHE A 122 -15.16 5.89 13.01
CA PHE A 122 -14.93 7.06 13.86
C PHE A 122 -16.22 7.85 14.06
N CYS A 123 -16.36 8.44 15.23
CA CYS A 123 -17.45 9.33 15.55
C CYS A 123 -17.39 10.60 14.70
N ILE A 124 -18.52 10.92 14.04
CA ILE A 124 -18.65 12.15 13.22
C ILE A 124 -18.60 13.43 14.06
N HIS A 125 -18.82 13.34 15.38
CA HIS A 125 -18.85 14.50 16.28
C HIS A 125 -17.50 14.78 16.94
N CYS A 126 -16.79 13.75 17.45
CA CYS A 126 -15.57 13.93 18.23
C CYS A 126 -14.31 13.31 17.59
N GLY A 127 -14.45 12.61 16.47
CA GLY A 127 -13.33 11.98 15.76
C GLY A 127 -12.71 10.77 16.47
N GLN A 128 -13.25 10.35 17.63
CA GLN A 128 -12.75 9.17 18.34
C GLN A 128 -13.28 7.87 17.68
N PRO A 129 -12.54 6.75 17.78
CA PRO A 129 -13.03 5.47 17.30
C PRO A 129 -14.35 5.08 17.98
N LEU A 130 -15.33 4.64 17.19
CA LEU A 130 -16.65 4.18 17.67
C LEU A 130 -16.59 2.81 18.32
N SER A 131 -15.72 1.95 17.83
CA SER A 131 -15.52 0.60 18.35
C SER A 131 -14.04 0.30 18.47
N VAL A 132 -13.63 -0.14 19.65
CA VAL A 132 -12.25 -0.55 19.94
C VAL A 132 -12.32 -1.97 20.49
N ALA A 133 -11.82 -2.94 19.72
CA ALA A 133 -11.82 -4.34 20.11
C ALA A 133 -10.91 -4.59 21.33
N THR A 134 -9.75 -3.95 21.36
CA THR A 134 -8.77 -3.98 22.46
C THR A 134 -7.77 -2.85 22.30
N THR A 135 -7.01 -2.57 23.36
CA THR A 135 -5.90 -1.60 23.32
C THR A 135 -4.60 -2.33 23.65
N ILE A 136 -3.56 -2.07 22.85
CA ILE A 136 -2.22 -2.63 23.01
C ILE A 136 -1.26 -1.44 23.10
N LEU A 137 -0.72 -1.17 24.28
CA LEU A 137 -0.02 0.09 24.60
C LEU A 137 -0.90 1.30 24.27
N ASN A 138 -0.50 2.09 23.26
CA ASN A 138 -1.24 3.28 22.78
C ASN A 138 -2.08 2.99 21.52
N TYR A 139 -1.98 1.79 20.98
CA TYR A 139 -2.67 1.41 19.76
C TYR A 139 -4.04 0.85 20.06
N ARG A 140 -5.10 1.54 19.65
CA ARG A 140 -6.47 1.04 19.73
C ARG A 140 -6.77 0.17 18.52
N ILE A 141 -7.02 -1.11 18.73
CA ILE A 141 -7.33 -2.05 17.67
C ILE A 141 -8.79 -1.87 17.25
N LEU A 142 -8.99 -1.53 15.99
CA LEU A 142 -10.32 -1.30 15.43
C LEU A 142 -10.90 -2.58 14.84
N ARG A 143 -10.13 -3.31 14.04
CA ARG A 143 -10.52 -4.59 13.45
C ARG A 143 -9.32 -5.40 12.96
N ALA A 144 -9.51 -6.70 12.77
CA ALA A 144 -8.54 -7.51 12.04
C ALA A 144 -8.65 -7.22 10.52
N LEU A 145 -7.49 -7.11 9.86
CA LEU A 145 -7.38 -6.99 8.40
C LEU A 145 -7.10 -8.35 7.75
N GLY A 146 -6.39 -9.22 8.46
CA GLY A 146 -6.07 -10.56 7.98
C GLY A 146 -5.38 -11.41 9.05
N LYS A 147 -5.47 -12.72 8.88
CA LYS A 147 -4.79 -13.71 9.72
C LYS A 147 -3.99 -14.64 8.80
N GLY A 148 -2.68 -14.68 8.99
CA GLY A 148 -1.75 -15.54 8.26
C GLY A 148 -1.05 -16.52 9.18
N GLY A 149 -0.18 -17.36 8.60
CA GLY A 149 0.59 -18.37 9.34
C GLY A 149 1.49 -17.76 10.41
N MET A 150 2.14 -16.64 10.16
CA MET A 150 3.07 -16.01 11.10
C MET A 150 2.40 -15.05 12.08
N GLY A 151 1.23 -14.50 11.75
CA GLY A 151 0.64 -13.45 12.57
C GLY A 151 -0.75 -13.02 12.17
N THR A 152 -1.28 -12.12 12.98
CA THR A 152 -2.54 -11.43 12.70
C THR A 152 -2.24 -9.95 12.45
N THR A 153 -2.82 -9.41 11.40
CA THR A 153 -2.68 -8.00 11.01
C THR A 153 -3.95 -7.25 11.39
N TYR A 154 -3.80 -6.14 12.08
CA TYR A 154 -4.90 -5.31 12.56
C TYR A 154 -4.86 -3.92 11.95
N LEU A 155 -6.04 -3.35 11.74
CA LEU A 155 -6.20 -1.91 11.62
C LEU A 155 -6.19 -1.33 13.04
N ALA A 156 -5.28 -0.43 13.28
CA ALA A 156 -5.11 0.21 14.58
C ALA A 156 -5.11 1.74 14.44
N TRP A 157 -5.45 2.40 15.53
CA TRP A 157 -5.41 3.84 15.68
C TRP A 157 -4.47 4.22 16.82
N ASP A 158 -3.54 5.17 16.54
CA ASP A 158 -2.59 5.67 17.53
C ASP A 158 -3.09 7.00 18.12
N GLY A 159 -3.60 6.95 19.36
CA GLY A 159 -4.13 8.11 20.05
C GLY A 159 -3.09 9.11 20.56
N LYS A 160 -1.80 8.76 20.60
CA LYS A 160 -0.73 9.64 21.10
C LYS A 160 -0.13 10.53 20.02
N ARG A 161 -0.25 10.17 18.75
CA ARG A 161 0.31 10.93 17.62
C ARG A 161 -0.52 12.12 17.18
N THR A 162 -1.42 12.63 18.01
CA THR A 162 -2.33 13.74 17.70
C THR A 162 -1.66 15.10 17.50
N ILE A 163 -0.39 15.26 17.87
CA ILE A 163 0.27 16.60 17.91
C ILE A 163 1.15 16.87 16.67
N THR A 164 1.46 15.88 15.85
CA THR A 164 2.39 16.04 14.72
C THR A 164 1.85 15.52 13.40
N SER A 165 0.63 15.90 12.99
CA SER A 165 0.15 15.80 11.60
C SER A 165 0.40 14.46 10.88
N LYS A 166 0.37 13.30 11.56
CA LYS A 166 0.55 12.00 10.91
C LYS A 166 -0.71 11.16 11.03
N PRO A 167 -1.00 10.32 10.02
CA PRO A 167 -2.19 9.50 10.02
C PRO A 167 -2.26 8.68 11.31
N GLN A 168 -3.38 8.79 11.98
CA GLN A 168 -3.65 8.07 13.22
C GLN A 168 -3.95 6.60 12.95
N LEU A 169 -4.34 6.27 11.71
CA LEU A 169 -4.55 4.91 11.25
C LEU A 169 -3.23 4.28 10.81
N LEU A 170 -3.03 3.04 11.24
CA LEU A 170 -1.85 2.26 10.90
C LEU A 170 -2.17 0.76 10.87
N VAL A 171 -1.24 -0.01 10.36
CA VAL A 171 -1.24 -1.47 10.43
C VAL A 171 -0.42 -1.89 11.64
N LEU A 172 -1.01 -2.73 12.51
CA LEU A 172 -0.31 -3.41 13.58
C LEU A 172 -0.28 -4.91 13.30
N LYS A 173 0.88 -5.43 12.97
CA LYS A 173 1.13 -6.87 12.75
C LYS A 173 1.55 -7.51 14.06
N GLN A 174 0.78 -8.48 14.55
CA GLN A 174 1.06 -9.25 15.77
C GLN A 174 1.55 -10.63 15.39
N MET A 175 2.65 -11.09 15.98
CA MET A 175 3.11 -12.46 15.84
C MET A 175 2.17 -13.44 16.55
N ASN A 176 1.81 -14.56 15.91
CA ASN A 176 0.98 -15.60 16.51
C ASN A 176 1.69 -16.25 17.73
N ALA A 177 0.91 -16.57 18.76
CA ALA A 177 1.43 -17.14 20.01
C ALA A 177 2.22 -18.46 19.80
N ASP A 178 1.76 -19.30 18.87
CA ASP A 178 2.46 -20.55 18.55
C ASP A 178 3.80 -20.30 17.86
N MET A 179 3.87 -19.25 17.02
CA MET A 179 5.09 -18.85 16.33
C MET A 179 6.11 -18.19 17.26
N VAL A 180 5.68 -17.58 18.37
CA VAL A 180 6.59 -17.03 19.38
C VAL A 180 7.54 -18.09 19.93
N LYS A 181 7.12 -19.35 19.99
CA LYS A 181 7.94 -20.49 20.45
C LYS A 181 8.96 -20.96 19.40
N VAL A 182 8.76 -20.64 18.13
CA VAL A 182 9.60 -21.02 16.99
C VAL A 182 10.70 -19.98 16.80
N ALA A 183 11.94 -20.32 17.11
CA ALA A 183 13.09 -19.39 17.03
C ALA A 183 13.22 -18.75 15.63
N LYS A 184 13.03 -19.56 14.57
CA LYS A 184 13.10 -19.08 13.19
C LYS A 184 12.00 -18.07 12.83
N ALA A 185 10.78 -18.28 13.32
CA ALA A 185 9.69 -17.33 13.09
C ALA A 185 9.94 -16.00 13.80
N ARG A 186 10.49 -16.04 15.02
CA ARG A 186 10.91 -14.82 15.74
C ARG A 186 11.97 -14.04 14.98
N GLU A 187 12.99 -14.73 14.48
CA GLU A 187 14.06 -14.13 13.67
C GLU A 187 13.51 -13.44 12.43
N LEU A 188 12.60 -14.11 11.69
CA LEU A 188 11.98 -13.55 10.47
C LEU A 188 11.15 -12.31 10.78
N PHE A 189 10.39 -12.32 11.87
CA PHE A 189 9.55 -11.18 12.27
C PHE A 189 10.38 -9.97 12.73
N GLU A 190 11.47 -10.21 13.47
CA GLU A 190 12.43 -9.16 13.86
C GLU A 190 13.20 -8.62 12.66
N ARG A 191 13.56 -9.49 11.71
CA ARG A 191 14.20 -9.10 10.45
C ARG A 191 13.30 -8.20 9.63
N GLU A 192 12.01 -8.54 9.48
CA GLU A 192 11.02 -7.68 8.81
C GLU A 192 11.01 -6.27 9.41
N ALA A 193 10.93 -6.17 10.74
CA ALA A 193 10.93 -4.89 11.43
C ALA A 193 12.23 -4.10 11.21
N ASN A 194 13.39 -4.75 11.33
CA ASN A 194 14.69 -4.11 11.15
C ASN A 194 14.91 -3.67 9.70
N THR A 195 14.51 -4.49 8.74
CA THR A 195 14.57 -4.17 7.31
C THR A 195 13.71 -2.96 7.00
N LEU A 196 12.43 -2.97 7.39
CA LEU A 196 11.52 -1.84 7.17
C LEU A 196 12.03 -0.55 7.83
N LYS A 197 12.66 -0.65 9.01
CA LYS A 197 13.22 0.50 9.72
C LYS A 197 14.34 1.19 8.93
N SER A 198 15.13 0.43 8.16
CA SER A 198 16.26 0.96 7.37
C SER A 198 15.86 1.46 5.99
N LEU A 199 14.67 1.10 5.50
CA LEU A 199 14.23 1.40 4.12
C LEU A 199 13.39 2.67 4.06
N HIS A 200 13.65 3.49 3.02
CA HIS A 200 12.94 4.74 2.75
C HIS A 200 12.66 4.86 1.26
N HIS A 201 11.49 4.37 0.84
CA HIS A 201 11.08 4.41 -0.57
C HIS A 201 9.55 4.56 -0.64
N PRO A 202 8.97 5.35 -1.58
CA PRO A 202 7.52 5.55 -1.68
C PRO A 202 6.71 4.27 -1.98
N GLY A 203 7.35 3.26 -2.57
CA GLY A 203 6.79 1.94 -2.82
C GLY A 203 6.99 0.92 -1.68
N ILE A 204 7.41 1.37 -0.50
CA ILE A 204 7.61 0.52 0.69
C ILE A 204 6.88 1.15 1.87
N PRO A 205 6.11 0.38 2.67
CA PRO A 205 5.41 0.91 3.84
C PRO A 205 6.39 1.51 4.86
N LYS A 206 6.06 2.68 5.41
CA LYS A 206 6.87 3.31 6.44
C LYS A 206 6.82 2.51 7.74
N TYR A 207 7.97 2.26 8.31
CA TYR A 207 8.10 1.74 9.67
C TYR A 207 7.71 2.81 10.68
N TYR A 208 6.96 2.40 11.72
CA TYR A 208 6.61 3.29 12.84
C TYR A 208 7.19 2.84 14.17
N ASP A 209 7.02 1.56 14.53
CA ASP A 209 7.47 1.04 15.81
C ASP A 209 7.58 -0.48 15.81
N PHE A 210 8.42 -1.02 16.69
CA PHE A 210 8.49 -2.43 16.98
C PHE A 210 8.65 -2.62 18.49
N PHE A 211 7.76 -3.40 19.10
CA PHE A 211 7.73 -3.56 20.55
C PHE A 211 7.27 -4.96 20.96
N VAL A 212 7.46 -5.25 22.24
CA VAL A 212 6.97 -6.48 22.89
C VAL A 212 6.00 -6.06 23.98
N GLU A 213 4.80 -6.63 23.96
CA GLU A 213 3.79 -6.42 24.99
C GLU A 213 3.16 -7.76 25.37
N SER A 214 3.11 -8.07 26.69
CA SER A 214 2.58 -9.32 27.22
C SER A 214 3.16 -10.56 26.54
N GLY A 215 4.47 -10.56 26.25
CA GLY A 215 5.21 -11.64 25.59
C GLY A 215 4.95 -11.82 24.10
N LYS A 216 4.17 -10.95 23.48
CA LYS A 216 3.90 -10.93 22.03
C LYS A 216 4.68 -9.82 21.36
N LYS A 217 5.13 -10.06 20.12
CA LYS A 217 5.84 -9.08 19.29
C LYS A 217 4.88 -8.39 18.34
N TYR A 218 5.06 -7.09 18.20
CA TYR A 218 4.24 -6.21 17.36
C TYR A 218 5.11 -5.35 16.47
N LEU A 219 4.69 -5.20 15.21
CA LEU A 219 5.26 -4.29 14.24
C LEU A 219 4.18 -3.30 13.80
N ALA A 220 4.41 -2.02 14.06
CA ALA A 220 3.55 -0.93 13.61
C ALA A 220 4.12 -0.29 12.34
N MET A 221 3.32 -0.19 11.29
CA MET A 221 3.72 0.33 9.98
C MET A 221 2.59 1.09 9.30
N GLU A 222 2.92 1.76 8.21
CA GLU A 222 1.98 2.51 7.39
C GLU A 222 0.81 1.65 6.92
N LEU A 223 -0.40 2.20 7.03
CA LEU A 223 -1.57 1.65 6.36
C LEU A 223 -1.55 2.09 4.90
N VAL A 224 -1.27 1.16 4.01
CA VAL A 224 -1.39 1.38 2.57
C VAL A 224 -2.86 1.24 2.17
N HIS A 225 -3.47 2.36 1.75
CA HIS A 225 -4.83 2.36 1.25
C HIS A 225 -4.85 1.86 -0.19
N GLY A 226 -5.27 0.63 -0.39
CA GLY A 226 -5.24 0.00 -1.71
C GLY A 226 -5.75 -1.43 -1.69
N GLN A 227 -5.45 -2.13 -2.76
CA GLN A 227 -5.80 -3.53 -2.92
C GLN A 227 -4.61 -4.30 -3.50
N ASP A 228 -4.33 -5.49 -2.96
CA ASP A 228 -3.33 -6.36 -3.55
C ASP A 228 -3.76 -6.86 -4.93
N LEU A 229 -2.76 -7.13 -5.78
CA LEU A 229 -2.99 -7.49 -7.17
C LEU A 229 -3.71 -8.84 -7.31
N GLU A 230 -3.54 -9.76 -6.36
CA GLU A 230 -4.21 -11.05 -6.37
C GLU A 230 -5.73 -10.86 -6.20
N LYS A 231 -6.14 -10.14 -5.16
CA LYS A 231 -7.56 -9.80 -4.93
C LYS A 231 -8.14 -8.97 -6.06
N LEU A 232 -7.34 -8.03 -6.60
CA LEU A 232 -7.78 -7.18 -7.70
C LEU A 232 -8.15 -8.00 -8.93
N VAL A 233 -7.29 -8.96 -9.31
CA VAL A 233 -7.55 -9.87 -10.44
C VAL A 233 -8.73 -10.80 -10.15
N HIS A 234 -8.83 -11.34 -8.94
CA HIS A 234 -9.96 -12.19 -8.57
C HIS A 234 -11.32 -11.47 -8.62
N LEU A 235 -11.34 -10.17 -8.30
CA LEU A 235 -12.56 -9.36 -8.29
C LEU A 235 -12.92 -8.78 -9.66
N LYS A 236 -11.93 -8.42 -10.48
CA LYS A 236 -12.15 -7.67 -11.73
C LYS A 236 -11.79 -8.45 -12.99
N GLY A 237 -11.20 -9.64 -12.83
CA GLY A 237 -10.63 -10.40 -13.94
C GLY A 237 -9.22 -9.92 -14.34
N PRO A 238 -8.70 -10.46 -15.43
CA PRO A 238 -7.38 -10.13 -15.95
C PRO A 238 -7.17 -8.63 -16.21
N ILE A 239 -5.94 -8.19 -16.05
CA ILE A 239 -5.53 -6.79 -16.19
C ILE A 239 -5.09 -6.53 -17.64
N SER A 240 -5.31 -5.31 -18.14
CA SER A 240 -4.80 -4.94 -19.47
C SER A 240 -3.27 -4.99 -19.53
N PRO A 241 -2.69 -5.36 -20.67
CA PRO A 241 -1.23 -5.44 -20.81
C PRO A 241 -0.51 -4.15 -20.43
N GLN A 242 -1.00 -2.98 -20.86
CA GLN A 242 -0.41 -1.69 -20.52
C GLN A 242 -0.36 -1.45 -19.02
N GLN A 243 -1.47 -1.75 -18.32
CA GLN A 243 -1.52 -1.55 -16.88
C GLN A 243 -0.62 -2.54 -16.13
N ALA A 244 -0.59 -3.81 -16.55
CA ALA A 244 0.28 -4.83 -15.96
C ALA A 244 1.76 -4.46 -16.15
N ILE A 245 2.16 -4.04 -17.34
CA ILE A 245 3.52 -3.57 -17.66
C ILE A 245 3.86 -2.35 -16.77
N THR A 246 2.97 -1.36 -16.69
CA THR A 246 3.19 -0.16 -15.86
C THR A 246 3.46 -0.52 -14.39
N TRP A 247 2.68 -1.43 -13.82
CA TRP A 247 2.89 -1.88 -12.44
C TRP A 247 4.18 -2.67 -12.25
N MET A 248 4.57 -3.47 -13.25
CA MET A 248 5.84 -4.21 -13.16
C MET A 248 7.05 -3.29 -13.32
N ILE A 249 6.98 -2.23 -14.12
CA ILE A 249 8.02 -1.19 -14.16
C ILE A 249 8.17 -0.52 -12.79
N GLN A 250 7.08 -0.17 -12.12
CA GLN A 250 7.11 0.38 -10.77
C GLN A 250 7.67 -0.62 -9.75
N THR A 251 7.34 -1.91 -9.90
CA THR A 251 7.91 -2.97 -9.07
C THR A 251 9.42 -3.08 -9.28
N CYS A 252 9.89 -2.98 -10.53
CA CYS A 252 11.31 -2.96 -10.84
C CYS A 252 12.05 -1.76 -10.20
N ASP A 253 11.42 -0.58 -10.13
CA ASP A 253 12.00 0.58 -9.45
C ASP A 253 12.23 0.31 -7.95
N ILE A 254 11.26 -0.34 -7.30
CA ILE A 254 11.39 -0.75 -5.90
C ILE A 254 12.47 -1.83 -5.73
N LEU A 255 12.54 -2.80 -6.63
CA LEU A 255 13.57 -3.84 -6.60
C LEU A 255 14.97 -3.26 -6.84
N ASP A 256 15.13 -2.30 -7.77
CA ASP A 256 16.40 -1.59 -7.98
C ASP A 256 16.87 -0.90 -6.70
N TYR A 257 15.96 -0.24 -5.98
CA TYR A 257 16.25 0.35 -4.68
C TYR A 257 16.70 -0.70 -3.65
N LEU A 258 16.02 -1.85 -3.54
CA LEU A 258 16.40 -2.92 -2.61
C LEU A 258 17.77 -3.54 -2.98
N HIS A 259 17.98 -3.82 -4.26
CA HIS A 259 19.21 -4.43 -4.76
C HIS A 259 20.41 -3.47 -4.68
N SER A 260 20.18 -2.15 -4.62
CA SER A 260 21.24 -1.14 -4.43
C SER A 260 21.66 -0.92 -2.99
N GLN A 261 20.99 -1.53 -2.02
CA GLN A 261 21.39 -1.45 -0.62
C GLN A 261 22.77 -2.10 -0.37
N HIS A 262 23.41 -1.76 0.73
CA HIS A 262 24.72 -2.31 1.09
C HIS A 262 24.65 -2.97 2.50
N PRO A 263 24.62 -4.30 2.58
CA PRO A 263 24.61 -5.28 1.48
C PRO A 263 23.29 -5.29 0.69
N PRO A 264 23.31 -5.78 -0.58
CA PRO A 264 22.10 -5.90 -1.38
C PRO A 264 21.02 -6.74 -0.70
N LEU A 265 19.77 -6.28 -0.76
CA LEU A 265 18.61 -6.95 -0.19
C LEU A 265 17.81 -7.66 -1.29
N ILE A 266 17.49 -8.93 -1.08
CA ILE A 266 16.65 -9.73 -1.95
C ILE A 266 15.30 -9.94 -1.25
N HIS A 267 14.18 -9.62 -1.91
CA HIS A 267 12.85 -9.71 -1.33
C HIS A 267 12.37 -11.15 -1.14
N ARG A 268 12.58 -12.01 -2.14
CA ARG A 268 12.31 -13.46 -2.19
C ARG A 268 10.84 -13.88 -2.16
N ASP A 269 9.90 -12.97 -2.06
CA ASP A 269 8.46 -13.29 -2.07
C ASP A 269 7.66 -12.27 -2.90
N ILE A 270 8.22 -11.90 -4.07
CA ILE A 270 7.48 -11.09 -5.05
C ILE A 270 6.40 -11.96 -5.68
N LYS A 271 5.15 -11.53 -5.52
CA LYS A 271 3.95 -12.18 -6.05
C LYS A 271 2.75 -11.23 -5.98
N PRO A 272 1.66 -11.46 -6.71
CA PRO A 272 0.49 -10.57 -6.72
C PRO A 272 -0.08 -10.24 -5.34
N ALA A 273 -0.09 -11.20 -4.40
CA ALA A 273 -0.58 -10.99 -3.03
C ALA A 273 0.26 -9.99 -2.21
N ASN A 274 1.54 -9.82 -2.56
CA ASN A 274 2.48 -8.92 -1.87
C ASN A 274 2.69 -7.59 -2.62
N LEU A 275 2.00 -7.38 -3.73
CA LEU A 275 2.02 -6.15 -4.51
C LEU A 275 0.67 -5.44 -4.37
N MET A 276 0.65 -4.30 -3.70
CA MET A 276 -0.56 -3.52 -3.47
C MET A 276 -0.61 -2.31 -4.39
N VAL A 277 -1.72 -2.13 -5.10
CA VAL A 277 -2.00 -0.90 -5.84
C VAL A 277 -2.62 0.10 -4.89
N ARG A 278 -1.94 1.21 -4.68
CA ARG A 278 -2.40 2.30 -3.83
C ARG A 278 -3.52 3.07 -4.53
N SER A 279 -4.65 3.26 -3.84
CA SER A 279 -5.91 3.69 -4.47
C SER A 279 -5.90 5.12 -5.00
N TYR A 280 -5.08 6.03 -4.45
CA TYR A 280 -5.13 7.45 -4.80
C TYR A 280 -4.18 7.84 -5.94
N ASP A 281 -3.12 7.10 -6.19
CA ASP A 281 -2.11 7.43 -7.22
C ASP A 281 -1.77 6.27 -8.16
N ASN A 282 -2.43 5.12 -7.98
CA ASN A 282 -2.21 3.90 -8.77
C ASN A 282 -0.75 3.39 -8.74
N GLN A 283 0.00 3.73 -7.67
CA GLN A 283 1.37 3.27 -7.48
C GLN A 283 1.43 1.92 -6.77
N ILE A 284 2.42 1.12 -7.13
CA ILE A 284 2.70 -0.14 -6.46
C ILE A 284 3.42 0.11 -5.13
N VAL A 285 2.99 -0.64 -4.12
CA VAL A 285 3.68 -0.77 -2.85
C VAL A 285 3.95 -2.26 -2.61
N VAL A 286 5.22 -2.59 -2.40
CA VAL A 286 5.65 -3.96 -2.05
C VAL A 286 5.45 -4.17 -0.56
N LEU A 287 4.80 -5.27 -0.21
CA LEU A 287 4.46 -5.66 1.16
C LEU A 287 5.27 -6.90 1.58
N ASP A 288 5.28 -7.17 2.89
CA ASP A 288 5.81 -8.39 3.53
C ASP A 288 7.32 -8.61 3.35
N PHE A 289 8.10 -7.90 4.14
CA PHE A 289 9.56 -7.96 4.17
C PHE A 289 10.12 -9.10 5.05
N GLY A 290 9.28 -10.00 5.55
CA GLY A 290 9.69 -11.11 6.41
C GLY A 290 10.58 -12.15 5.72
N ALA A 291 10.50 -12.22 4.38
CA ALA A 291 11.34 -13.10 3.58
C ALA A 291 12.68 -12.48 3.17
N VAL A 292 12.90 -11.18 3.35
CA VAL A 292 14.08 -10.45 2.86
C VAL A 292 15.39 -11.04 3.39
N LYS A 293 16.39 -11.11 2.53
CA LYS A 293 17.72 -11.63 2.84
C LYS A 293 18.80 -10.73 2.25
N GLU A 294 19.87 -10.53 3.05
CA GLU A 294 21.10 -9.93 2.57
C GLU A 294 21.94 -10.95 1.79
N ILE A 295 22.57 -10.53 0.70
CA ILE A 295 23.54 -11.35 -0.04
C ILE A 295 24.74 -11.64 0.85
N GLY A 296 25.25 -12.89 0.80
CA GLY A 296 26.42 -13.33 1.58
C GLY A 296 26.10 -13.93 2.95
N THR A 297 24.84 -13.95 3.41
CA THR A 297 24.46 -14.68 4.61
C THR A 297 24.32 -16.19 4.31
N THR A 298 24.56 -17.06 5.32
CA THR A 298 24.49 -18.53 5.20
C THR A 298 23.23 -19.04 4.53
N PHE A 299 23.29 -20.27 3.96
CA PHE A 299 22.20 -20.94 3.25
C PHE A 299 20.84 -20.71 3.92
N GLY A 300 19.91 -20.12 3.16
CA GLY A 300 18.59 -19.76 3.66
C GLY A 300 17.62 -20.95 3.68
N THR A 301 16.57 -20.85 4.47
CA THR A 301 15.38 -21.69 4.36
C THR A 301 14.76 -21.53 2.96
N ARG A 302 14.21 -22.62 2.42
CA ARG A 302 13.35 -22.56 1.24
C ARG A 302 12.15 -21.66 1.56
N ILE A 303 12.14 -20.46 1.01
CA ILE A 303 11.07 -19.48 1.13
C ILE A 303 10.74 -19.04 -0.29
N GLY A 304 9.48 -19.02 -0.64
CA GLY A 304 8.96 -18.59 -1.93
C GLY A 304 7.57 -19.15 -2.15
N ALA A 305 6.78 -18.46 -2.95
CA ALA A 305 5.45 -18.93 -3.35
C ALA A 305 5.56 -19.87 -4.54
N GLU A 306 4.79 -20.96 -4.52
CA GLU A 306 4.71 -21.91 -5.61
C GLU A 306 4.30 -21.22 -6.92
N GLY A 307 5.06 -21.47 -7.98
CA GLY A 307 4.86 -20.86 -9.29
C GLY A 307 5.51 -19.48 -9.48
N TYR A 308 6.05 -18.85 -8.41
CA TYR A 308 6.73 -17.55 -8.48
C TYR A 308 8.22 -17.63 -8.12
N CYS A 309 8.63 -18.72 -7.49
CA CYS A 309 9.98 -18.90 -6.97
C CYS A 309 10.96 -19.29 -8.09
N ALA A 310 12.10 -18.61 -8.12
CA ALA A 310 13.16 -18.93 -9.05
C ALA A 310 13.88 -20.27 -8.69
N PRO A 311 14.40 -21.04 -9.64
CA PRO A 311 15.03 -22.35 -9.38
C PRO A 311 16.21 -22.30 -8.39
N GLU A 312 17.04 -21.27 -8.43
CA GLU A 312 18.16 -21.09 -7.51
C GLU A 312 17.68 -20.73 -6.10
N GLN A 313 16.57 -20.01 -5.98
CA GLN A 313 15.95 -19.68 -4.70
C GLN A 313 15.39 -20.94 -4.03
N GLU A 314 14.77 -21.85 -4.77
CA GLU A 314 14.31 -23.16 -4.27
C GLU A 314 15.46 -23.99 -3.73
N ARG A 315 16.68 -23.83 -4.28
CA ARG A 315 17.90 -24.46 -3.79
C ARG A 315 18.53 -23.76 -2.60
N GLY A 316 17.91 -22.67 -2.10
CA GLY A 316 18.36 -21.86 -0.97
C GLY A 316 19.50 -20.87 -1.30
N GLN A 317 19.72 -20.58 -2.58
CA GLN A 317 20.73 -19.67 -3.10
C GLN A 317 20.11 -18.48 -3.84
N PRO A 318 19.28 -17.65 -3.18
CA PRO A 318 18.62 -16.53 -3.84
C PRO A 318 19.64 -15.47 -4.26
N LEU A 319 19.38 -14.88 -5.43
CA LEU A 319 20.13 -13.79 -6.04
C LEU A 319 19.18 -12.62 -6.32
N THR A 320 19.71 -11.45 -6.67
CA THR A 320 18.87 -10.32 -7.13
C THR A 320 18.04 -10.70 -8.35
N GLN A 321 18.57 -11.54 -9.24
CA GLN A 321 17.87 -12.11 -10.39
C GLN A 321 16.70 -13.04 -9.99
N SER A 322 16.65 -13.52 -8.74
CA SER A 322 15.52 -14.33 -8.28
C SER A 322 14.26 -13.48 -8.09
N ASP A 323 14.40 -12.21 -7.63
CA ASP A 323 13.28 -11.27 -7.57
C ASP A 323 12.81 -10.88 -8.97
N LEU A 324 13.74 -10.71 -9.93
CA LEU A 324 13.39 -10.40 -11.32
C LEU A 324 12.62 -11.55 -11.97
N TYR A 325 13.04 -12.80 -11.71
CA TYR A 325 12.32 -13.99 -12.20
C TYR A 325 10.84 -13.94 -11.82
N ALA A 326 10.52 -13.54 -10.59
CA ALA A 326 9.15 -13.49 -10.07
C ALA A 326 8.25 -12.48 -10.81
N ILE A 327 8.81 -11.49 -11.51
CA ILE A 327 8.06 -10.55 -12.37
C ILE A 327 7.39 -11.30 -13.54
N GLY A 328 8.05 -12.30 -14.14
CA GLY A 328 7.48 -13.08 -15.25
C GLY A 328 6.17 -13.78 -14.88
N PRO A 329 6.16 -14.71 -13.90
CA PRO A 329 4.93 -15.35 -13.45
C PRO A 329 3.90 -14.38 -12.87
N THR A 330 4.32 -13.26 -12.28
CA THR A 330 3.40 -12.19 -11.87
C THR A 330 2.67 -11.59 -13.07
N LEU A 331 3.38 -11.28 -14.17
CA LEU A 331 2.77 -10.83 -15.43
C LEU A 331 1.80 -11.87 -15.99
N ILE A 332 2.19 -13.16 -16.03
CA ILE A 332 1.31 -14.24 -16.49
C ILE A 332 0.00 -14.23 -15.68
N PHE A 333 0.08 -14.18 -14.36
CA PHE A 333 -1.11 -14.12 -13.50
C PHE A 333 -1.97 -12.89 -13.79
N LEU A 334 -1.38 -11.70 -13.87
CA LEU A 334 -2.12 -10.46 -14.13
C LEU A 334 -2.87 -10.48 -15.46
N LEU A 335 -2.27 -11.08 -16.50
CA LEU A 335 -2.81 -11.10 -17.85
C LEU A 335 -3.81 -12.23 -18.11
N THR A 336 -3.78 -13.28 -17.29
CA THR A 336 -4.63 -14.47 -17.46
C THR A 336 -5.66 -14.68 -16.37
N GLY A 337 -5.40 -14.18 -15.15
CA GLY A 337 -6.15 -14.53 -13.94
C GLY A 337 -5.87 -15.96 -13.42
N GLU A 338 -4.96 -16.68 -14.06
CA GLU A 338 -4.69 -18.09 -13.79
C GLU A 338 -3.36 -18.25 -13.03
N ASN A 339 -3.29 -19.27 -12.15
CA ASN A 339 -2.05 -19.60 -11.49
C ASN A 339 -0.94 -19.89 -12.52
N PRO A 340 0.22 -19.19 -12.47
CA PRO A 340 1.30 -19.35 -13.45
C PRO A 340 1.84 -20.76 -13.52
N PHE A 341 1.80 -21.55 -12.43
CA PHE A 341 2.21 -22.95 -12.42
C PHE A 341 1.46 -23.81 -13.45
N LYS A 342 0.24 -23.42 -13.85
CA LYS A 342 -0.54 -24.06 -14.90
C LYS A 342 0.17 -24.06 -16.28
N PHE A 343 1.02 -23.08 -16.49
CA PHE A 343 1.79 -22.91 -17.74
C PHE A 343 3.23 -23.41 -17.62
N TYR A 344 3.66 -23.88 -16.45
CA TYR A 344 5.02 -24.32 -16.18
C TYR A 344 5.19 -25.79 -16.54
N ARG A 345 6.02 -26.09 -17.54
CA ARG A 345 6.17 -27.42 -18.07
C ARG A 345 7.63 -27.75 -18.35
N LEU A 346 7.95 -29.06 -18.35
CA LEU A 346 9.27 -29.55 -18.70
C LEU A 346 9.51 -29.36 -20.21
N GLN A 347 10.60 -28.69 -20.58
CA GLN A 347 11.09 -28.52 -21.94
C GLN A 347 12.56 -28.89 -21.98
N GLY A 348 12.87 -30.04 -22.58
CA GLY A 348 14.22 -30.58 -22.54
C GLY A 348 14.63 -31.04 -21.16
N ARG A 349 15.60 -30.35 -20.54
CA ARG A 349 16.09 -30.62 -19.17
C ARG A 349 15.56 -29.64 -18.12
N ASP A 350 14.92 -28.57 -18.57
CA ASP A 350 14.52 -27.45 -17.70
C ASP A 350 13.00 -27.23 -17.78
N PHE A 351 12.44 -26.63 -16.76
CA PHE A 351 11.07 -26.18 -16.75
C PHE A 351 10.99 -24.75 -17.28
N ARG A 352 9.98 -24.48 -18.13
CA ARG A 352 9.71 -23.18 -18.75
C ARG A 352 8.22 -22.87 -18.75
N PHE A 353 7.88 -21.58 -18.88
CA PHE A 353 6.49 -21.15 -19.05
C PHE A 353 6.08 -21.24 -20.52
N HIS A 354 5.08 -22.05 -20.81
CA HIS A 354 4.47 -22.20 -22.14
C HIS A 354 3.26 -21.27 -22.25
N ILE A 355 3.48 -20.11 -22.82
CA ILE A 355 2.51 -19.01 -22.92
C ILE A 355 2.22 -18.61 -24.38
N GLU A 356 2.59 -19.44 -25.35
CA GLU A 356 2.48 -19.16 -26.77
C GLU A 356 1.03 -18.98 -27.21
N ASN A 357 0.11 -19.72 -26.59
CA ASN A 357 -1.31 -19.73 -26.93
C ASN A 357 -2.14 -18.69 -26.16
N ILE A 358 -1.51 -17.83 -25.35
CA ILE A 358 -2.21 -16.80 -24.59
C ILE A 358 -2.31 -15.55 -25.47
N THR A 359 -3.51 -15.26 -25.96
CA THR A 359 -3.75 -14.15 -26.91
C THR A 359 -3.57 -12.77 -26.31
N THR A 360 -3.70 -12.61 -24.99
CA THR A 360 -3.46 -11.35 -24.26
C THR A 360 -1.99 -11.00 -24.13
N ILE A 361 -1.07 -11.95 -24.42
CA ILE A 361 0.38 -11.76 -24.34
C ILE A 361 0.94 -11.58 -25.74
N THR A 362 1.36 -10.36 -26.08
CA THR A 362 1.97 -10.06 -27.39
C THR A 362 3.28 -10.82 -27.56
N PRO A 363 3.75 -11.05 -28.82
CA PRO A 363 5.03 -11.71 -29.07
C PRO A 363 6.22 -11.06 -28.36
N GLU A 364 6.23 -9.71 -28.32
CA GLU A 364 7.28 -8.90 -27.69
C GLU A 364 7.26 -9.09 -26.17
N LEU A 365 6.07 -9.01 -25.54
CA LEU A 365 5.93 -9.23 -24.09
C LEU A 365 6.27 -10.69 -23.73
N ARG A 366 5.92 -11.66 -24.59
CA ARG A 366 6.30 -13.06 -24.42
C ARG A 366 7.82 -13.25 -24.42
N LYS A 367 8.54 -12.52 -25.27
CA LYS A 367 10.00 -12.55 -25.29
C LYS A 367 10.57 -12.04 -23.95
N VAL A 368 10.06 -10.93 -23.41
CA VAL A 368 10.51 -10.39 -22.12
C VAL A 368 10.20 -11.37 -20.98
N ILE A 369 8.99 -11.96 -20.96
CA ILE A 369 8.62 -12.96 -19.94
C ILE A 369 9.54 -14.20 -20.08
N GLY A 370 9.82 -14.67 -21.30
CA GLY A 370 10.71 -15.80 -21.54
C GLY A 370 12.11 -15.56 -21.01
N GLU A 371 12.69 -14.40 -21.33
CA GLU A 371 14.05 -14.03 -20.92
C GLU A 371 14.15 -13.85 -19.39
N VAL A 372 13.19 -13.17 -18.75
CA VAL A 372 13.25 -12.97 -17.28
C VAL A 372 13.04 -14.27 -16.51
N THR A 373 12.41 -15.29 -17.11
CA THR A 373 12.14 -16.59 -16.50
C THR A 373 13.09 -17.71 -16.98
N GLU A 374 14.21 -17.35 -17.61
CA GLU A 374 15.25 -18.35 -17.95
C GLU A 374 15.70 -19.11 -16.69
N PRO A 375 15.92 -20.45 -16.80
CA PRO A 375 16.32 -21.27 -15.67
C PRO A 375 17.63 -20.82 -15.00
N LEU A 376 18.61 -20.37 -15.80
CA LEU A 376 19.89 -19.91 -15.30
C LEU A 376 19.85 -18.38 -15.06
N PRO A 377 20.26 -17.89 -13.88
CA PRO A 377 20.26 -16.46 -13.59
C PRO A 377 21.09 -15.59 -14.54
N CYS A 378 22.19 -16.13 -15.10
CA CYS A 378 23.06 -15.42 -16.06
C CYS A 378 22.40 -15.17 -17.41
N ASP A 379 21.35 -15.92 -17.75
CA ASP A 379 20.63 -15.80 -19.00
C ASP A 379 19.42 -14.84 -18.90
N ARG A 380 19.18 -14.28 -17.71
CA ARG A 380 18.14 -13.29 -17.42
C ARG A 380 18.67 -11.87 -17.52
N TYR A 381 17.75 -10.90 -17.44
CA TYR A 381 18.12 -9.52 -17.13
C TYR A 381 18.95 -9.48 -15.85
N GLN A 382 20.06 -8.74 -15.86
CA GLN A 382 21.00 -8.71 -14.72
C GLN A 382 20.61 -7.70 -13.67
N THR A 383 19.85 -6.66 -14.04
CA THR A 383 19.39 -5.62 -13.13
C THR A 383 17.90 -5.34 -13.31
N ALA A 384 17.26 -4.82 -12.26
CA ALA A 384 15.87 -4.39 -12.32
C ALA A 384 15.67 -3.24 -13.34
N ARG A 385 16.69 -2.39 -13.55
CA ARG A 385 16.67 -1.33 -14.56
C ARG A 385 16.65 -1.86 -15.99
N GLU A 386 17.42 -2.91 -16.27
CA GLU A 386 17.39 -3.56 -17.59
C GLU A 386 16.02 -4.10 -17.90
N LEU A 387 15.40 -4.83 -16.95
CA LEU A 387 14.04 -5.35 -17.10
C LEU A 387 13.02 -4.22 -17.25
N ALA A 388 13.10 -3.18 -16.42
CA ALA A 388 12.23 -2.01 -16.53
C ALA A 388 12.33 -1.34 -17.91
N SER A 389 13.54 -1.20 -18.46
CA SER A 389 13.77 -0.63 -19.78
C SER A 389 13.17 -1.50 -20.90
N ALA A 390 13.31 -2.83 -20.80
CA ALA A 390 12.71 -3.76 -21.75
C ALA A 390 11.18 -3.70 -21.72
N LEU A 391 10.58 -3.64 -20.52
CA LEU A 391 9.13 -3.46 -20.35
C LEU A 391 8.64 -2.10 -20.84
N PHE A 392 9.40 -1.03 -20.58
CA PHE A 392 9.03 0.32 -21.02
C PHE A 392 8.98 0.43 -22.56
N ALA A 393 9.89 -0.24 -23.27
CA ALA A 393 9.90 -0.27 -24.74
C ALA A 393 8.64 -0.92 -25.35
N LEU A 394 7.86 -1.68 -24.57
CA LEU A 394 6.61 -2.30 -25.01
C LEU A 394 5.38 -1.38 -24.87
N ASN A 395 5.50 -0.27 -24.17
CA ASN A 395 4.41 0.68 -23.94
C ASN A 395 4.35 1.80 -25.00
N HIS A 396 5.25 1.75 -25.97
CA HIS A 396 5.34 2.67 -27.10
C HIS A 396 5.26 1.93 -28.43
#